data_efcd1600266f7ebcfed6f0ca853b484f
#
_entry.id   efcd1600266f7ebcfed6f0ca853b484f
#
_cell.length_a   1.000
_cell.length_b   1.000
_cell.length_c   1.000
_cell.angle_alpha   90.00
_cell.angle_beta   90.00
_cell.angle_gamma   90.00
#
_symmetry.space_group_name_H-M   'P 1'
#
loop_
_entity.id
_entity.type
_entity.pdbx_description
1 polymer ?
#
loop_
_entity_poly.entity_id
_entity_poly.type
_entity_poly.pdbx_seq_one_letter_code
_entity_poly.pdbx_strand_id
1 'polypeptide(L)'
;MSAKDTLLIRVIVFAGSTAVLSAQSAGLDWPQWRGPNRDGTLASFTEPKAWPENLTRKWKVDVGTGYATPIVVGNRVYAFTRQDENEVMRALDAGTGKVLWETSYAAKFTMSPATARHGPGPKSTPTFANGRLFTLGMSGIVTAFDAATGKQVWQKPAPPVEPHFHTAQSALVDRGLVILHVGGHSQGALTAFDAATGDVKWAWNGDGPAYGSAILADFGGTRQVIVFSQDNLVGVDAANGQLLWRVPFTARSITNSITPLVYGQTVIVSGQGKPLTAYSISKKNDQWTAELAWENDQLQMSFSNPVLVRDAVFSLSPLNSGQFFWADAKTGATLWKSPPRQAGNAAIVRTADYLFVLKDDGVLMVARSTPGGFEPLQTYTVADSATWAPPVISGNRVFVKDISTLALWTLN
;
A
#
# COMPACT_ATOMS: atom_id res chain seq x y z
N MET A 1 -12.17 33.50 -75.92
CA MET A 1 -11.05 33.11 -74.99
C MET A 1 -11.68 32.80 -73.68
N SER A 2 -11.72 31.51 -73.31
CA SER A 2 -12.45 30.93 -72.18
C SER A 2 -11.56 30.88 -70.97
N ALA A 3 -11.98 31.45 -69.83
CA ALA A 3 -11.39 31.27 -68.55
C ALA A 3 -12.11 30.11 -67.85
N LYS A 4 -11.35 29.08 -67.43
CA LYS A 4 -11.82 27.93 -66.64
C LYS A 4 -11.67 28.26 -65.16
N ASP A 5 -12.78 28.36 -64.47
CA ASP A 5 -12.80 28.45 -63.01
C ASP A 5 -12.61 27.05 -62.39
N THR A 6 -11.53 26.87 -61.63
CA THR A 6 -11.24 25.64 -60.87
C THR A 6 -11.72 25.79 -59.43
N LEU A 7 -12.77 25.07 -59.08
CA LEU A 7 -13.36 25.05 -57.78
C LEU A 7 -12.49 24.16 -56.84
N LEU A 8 -11.83 24.77 -55.86
CA LEU A 8 -11.09 24.05 -54.79
C LEU A 8 -12.04 23.69 -53.65
N ILE A 9 -12.36 22.40 -53.51
CA ILE A 9 -13.10 21.88 -52.35
C ILE A 9 -12.09 21.68 -51.20
N ARG A 10 -12.21 22.49 -50.15
CA ARG A 10 -11.51 22.27 -48.88
C ARG A 10 -12.28 21.25 -48.05
N VAL A 11 -11.71 20.06 -47.86
CA VAL A 11 -12.17 19.08 -46.91
C VAL A 11 -11.65 19.49 -45.51
N ILE A 12 -12.55 19.90 -44.64
CA ILE A 12 -12.23 20.12 -43.21
C ILE A 12 -12.41 18.80 -42.49
N VAL A 13 -11.29 18.19 -42.08
CA VAL A 13 -11.30 17.01 -41.20
C VAL A 13 -11.47 17.51 -39.76
N PHE A 14 -12.62 17.23 -39.18
CA PHE A 14 -12.82 17.41 -37.75
C PHE A 14 -12.08 16.29 -37.03
N ALA A 15 -10.94 16.60 -36.39
CA ALA A 15 -10.31 15.76 -35.41
C ALA A 15 -11.11 15.88 -34.10
N GLY A 16 -11.96 14.90 -33.85
CA GLY A 16 -12.73 14.81 -32.61
C GLY A 16 -11.82 14.60 -31.41
N SER A 17 -11.87 15.50 -30.47
CA SER A 17 -11.10 15.47 -29.22
C SER A 17 -11.58 14.32 -28.31
N THR A 18 -10.78 13.28 -28.16
CA THR A 18 -10.96 12.20 -27.17
C THR A 18 -10.26 12.48 -25.82
N ALA A 19 -10.07 13.76 -25.48
CA ALA A 19 -9.27 14.17 -24.32
C ALA A 19 -10.05 14.39 -23.00
N VAL A 20 -11.36 14.11 -22.94
CA VAL A 20 -12.19 14.50 -21.76
C VAL A 20 -12.40 13.37 -20.73
N LEU A 21 -12.04 12.12 -21.01
CA LEU A 21 -12.30 10.99 -20.10
C LEU A 21 -11.20 10.69 -19.09
N SER A 22 -10.01 11.28 -19.20
CA SER A 22 -8.89 10.95 -18.28
C SER A 22 -8.83 11.78 -17.00
N ALA A 23 -9.46 12.94 -16.92
CA ALA A 23 -9.37 13.81 -15.75
C ALA A 23 -10.33 13.42 -14.60
N GLN A 24 -11.45 12.74 -14.90
CA GLN A 24 -12.44 12.32 -13.89
C GLN A 24 -12.12 11.00 -13.20
N SER A 25 -11.23 10.18 -13.74
CA SER A 25 -10.84 8.89 -13.16
C SER A 25 -9.69 9.00 -12.14
N ALA A 26 -8.83 9.99 -12.23
CA ALA A 26 -7.62 10.12 -11.40
C ALA A 26 -7.90 10.21 -9.89
N GLY A 27 -9.04 10.78 -9.49
CA GLY A 27 -9.45 10.87 -8.08
C GLY A 27 -10.04 9.57 -7.49
N LEU A 28 -10.37 8.60 -8.34
CA LEU A 28 -10.94 7.31 -7.95
C LEU A 28 -9.92 6.17 -7.99
N ASP A 29 -8.70 6.43 -8.42
CA ASP A 29 -7.66 5.44 -8.55
C ASP A 29 -7.06 5.08 -7.18
N TRP A 30 -6.75 3.79 -7.02
CA TRP A 30 -6.00 3.23 -5.90
C TRP A 30 -4.76 2.50 -6.45
N PRO A 31 -3.71 3.24 -6.84
CA PRO A 31 -2.66 2.72 -7.72
C PRO A 31 -1.55 1.96 -7.00
N GLN A 32 -1.54 1.91 -5.68
CA GLN A 32 -0.45 1.33 -4.89
C GLN A 32 -0.89 1.01 -3.45
N TRP A 33 0.07 0.47 -2.69
CA TRP A 33 -0.07 0.22 -1.26
C TRP A 33 -0.61 1.44 -0.51
N ARG A 34 -1.73 1.26 0.19
CA ARG A 34 -2.40 2.29 1.00
C ARG A 34 -2.83 3.53 0.21
N GLY A 35 -3.14 3.36 -1.08
CA GLY A 35 -3.70 4.41 -1.93
C GLY A 35 -2.68 5.40 -2.51
N PRO A 36 -3.16 6.49 -3.11
CA PRO A 36 -2.31 7.41 -3.88
C PRO A 36 -1.11 7.97 -3.11
N ASN A 37 -1.30 8.25 -1.82
CA ASN A 37 -0.29 8.85 -0.95
C ASN A 37 0.41 7.85 -0.02
N ARG A 38 0.11 6.56 -0.09
CA ARG A 38 0.63 5.50 0.79
C ARG A 38 0.30 5.69 2.28
N ASP A 39 -0.72 6.47 2.59
CA ASP A 39 -1.12 6.88 3.95
C ASP A 39 -2.50 6.33 4.38
N GLY A 40 -3.18 5.58 3.50
CA GLY A 40 -4.53 5.05 3.74
C GLY A 40 -5.63 6.08 3.50
N THR A 41 -5.33 7.23 2.90
CA THR A 41 -6.31 8.28 2.62
C THR A 41 -6.89 8.12 1.22
N LEU A 42 -8.21 8.19 1.13
CA LEU A 42 -8.93 8.31 -0.14
C LEU A 42 -8.92 9.76 -0.61
N ALA A 43 -8.51 9.98 -1.86
CA ALA A 43 -8.47 11.32 -2.44
C ALA A 43 -9.87 11.89 -2.71
N SER A 44 -10.83 11.02 -3.08
CA SER A 44 -12.23 11.41 -3.26
C SER A 44 -13.16 10.28 -2.83
N PHE A 45 -14.22 10.65 -2.14
CA PHE A 45 -15.29 9.76 -1.71
C PHE A 45 -16.60 10.54 -1.72
N THR A 46 -17.64 9.94 -2.27
CA THR A 46 -18.98 10.51 -2.21
C THR A 46 -19.79 9.74 -1.18
N GLU A 47 -20.15 10.42 -0.11
CA GLU A 47 -21.02 9.85 0.91
C GLU A 47 -22.36 9.45 0.31
N PRO A 48 -22.86 8.23 0.56
CA PRO A 48 -24.18 7.85 0.13
C PRO A 48 -25.23 8.68 0.86
N LYS A 49 -26.36 8.96 0.21
CA LYS A 49 -27.49 9.70 0.85
C LYS A 49 -27.97 9.05 2.14
N ALA A 50 -27.91 7.73 2.18
CA ALA A 50 -28.13 6.92 3.37
C ALA A 50 -27.21 5.70 3.27
N TRP A 51 -26.58 5.31 4.37
CA TRP A 51 -25.80 4.10 4.43
C TRP A 51 -26.72 2.90 4.28
N PRO A 52 -26.51 2.03 3.28
CA PRO A 52 -27.37 0.87 3.08
C PRO A 52 -27.26 -0.10 4.26
N GLU A 53 -28.33 -0.81 4.55
CA GLU A 53 -28.32 -1.88 5.56
C GLU A 53 -27.37 -3.02 5.14
N ASN A 54 -27.34 -3.34 3.84
CA ASN A 54 -26.47 -4.35 3.25
C ASN A 54 -25.80 -3.81 1.99
N LEU A 55 -24.54 -4.19 1.77
CA LEU A 55 -23.85 -3.90 0.51
C LEU A 55 -24.37 -4.83 -0.60
N THR A 56 -24.40 -4.34 -1.82
CA THR A 56 -24.70 -5.16 -2.99
C THR A 56 -23.42 -5.73 -3.59
N ARG A 57 -23.27 -7.07 -3.58
CA ARG A 57 -22.16 -7.74 -4.27
C ARG A 57 -22.43 -7.79 -5.78
N LYS A 58 -21.60 -7.12 -6.56
CA LYS A 58 -21.72 -7.09 -8.03
C LYS A 58 -21.08 -8.33 -8.66
N TRP A 59 -19.91 -8.72 -8.19
CA TRP A 59 -19.21 -9.93 -8.62
C TRP A 59 -18.26 -10.44 -7.53
N LYS A 60 -17.91 -11.72 -7.63
CA LYS A 60 -16.87 -12.39 -6.86
C LYS A 60 -16.16 -13.39 -7.75
N VAL A 61 -14.82 -13.37 -7.80
CA VAL A 61 -13.99 -14.23 -8.64
C VAL A 61 -12.87 -14.85 -7.83
N ASP A 62 -12.51 -16.08 -8.12
CA ASP A 62 -11.29 -16.69 -7.61
C ASP A 62 -10.11 -16.14 -8.39
N VAL A 63 -9.13 -15.60 -7.69
CA VAL A 63 -7.92 -15.03 -8.27
C VAL A 63 -6.65 -15.71 -7.77
N GLY A 64 -6.76 -16.75 -6.94
CA GLY A 64 -5.66 -17.42 -6.29
C GLY A 64 -5.26 -16.80 -4.95
N THR A 65 -4.35 -17.48 -4.25
CA THR A 65 -4.00 -17.16 -2.86
C THR A 65 -3.11 -15.92 -2.74
N GLY A 66 -3.22 -15.25 -1.58
CA GLY A 66 -2.38 -14.11 -1.20
C GLY A 66 -3.16 -12.95 -0.62
N TYR A 67 -2.44 -12.09 0.06
CA TYR A 67 -2.98 -10.90 0.74
C TYR A 67 -2.46 -9.59 0.16
N ALA A 68 -1.89 -9.62 -1.04
CA ALA A 68 -1.61 -8.41 -1.80
C ALA A 68 -2.91 -7.63 -2.03
N THR A 69 -2.92 -6.36 -1.69
CA THR A 69 -4.08 -5.49 -1.96
C THR A 69 -4.29 -5.39 -3.47
N PRO A 70 -5.49 -5.58 -3.99
CA PRO A 70 -5.77 -5.27 -5.38
C PRO A 70 -5.60 -3.75 -5.59
N ILE A 71 -5.12 -3.35 -6.76
CA ILE A 71 -5.08 -1.93 -7.12
C ILE A 71 -6.10 -1.63 -8.21
N VAL A 72 -6.63 -0.41 -8.20
CA VAL A 72 -7.67 0.04 -9.15
C VAL A 72 -7.15 1.26 -9.89
N VAL A 73 -7.13 1.17 -11.22
CA VAL A 73 -6.74 2.28 -12.09
C VAL A 73 -7.71 2.35 -13.26
N GLY A 74 -8.47 3.44 -13.35
CA GLY A 74 -9.54 3.60 -14.31
C GLY A 74 -10.61 2.51 -14.17
N ASN A 75 -10.83 1.74 -15.24
CA ASN A 75 -11.77 0.62 -15.23
C ASN A 75 -11.08 -0.75 -15.12
N ARG A 76 -9.90 -0.81 -14.53
CA ARG A 76 -9.16 -2.05 -14.31
C ARG A 76 -8.86 -2.26 -12.85
N VAL A 77 -9.00 -3.53 -12.43
CA VAL A 77 -8.49 -4.02 -11.15
C VAL A 77 -7.33 -4.95 -11.43
N TYR A 78 -6.22 -4.73 -10.75
CA TYR A 78 -5.04 -5.57 -10.87
C TYR A 78 -4.85 -6.38 -9.58
N ALA A 79 -4.72 -7.70 -9.71
CA ALA A 79 -4.51 -8.62 -8.61
C ALA A 79 -3.21 -9.39 -8.79
N PHE A 80 -2.38 -9.40 -7.75
CA PHE A 80 -1.15 -10.17 -7.67
C PHE A 80 -1.33 -11.30 -6.68
N THR A 81 -1.25 -12.53 -7.13
CA THR A 81 -1.64 -13.73 -6.38
C THR A 81 -0.71 -14.88 -6.68
N ARG A 82 -0.99 -16.05 -6.08
CA ARG A 82 -0.30 -17.30 -6.35
C ARG A 82 -1.30 -18.39 -6.74
N GLN A 83 -0.95 -19.15 -7.77
CA GLN A 83 -1.57 -20.41 -8.13
C GLN A 83 -0.48 -21.47 -8.28
N ASP A 84 -0.61 -22.56 -7.56
CA ASP A 84 0.40 -23.61 -7.49
C ASP A 84 1.79 -23.05 -7.15
N GLU A 85 2.79 -23.29 -7.98
CA GLU A 85 4.16 -22.79 -7.82
C GLU A 85 4.40 -21.45 -8.54
N ASN A 86 3.35 -20.84 -9.14
CA ASN A 86 3.49 -19.62 -9.92
C ASN A 86 2.94 -18.40 -9.19
N GLU A 87 3.62 -17.28 -9.27
CA GLU A 87 3.04 -15.97 -9.00
C GLU A 87 2.34 -15.48 -10.26
N VAL A 88 1.17 -14.88 -10.07
CA VAL A 88 0.24 -14.55 -11.15
C VAL A 88 -0.19 -13.10 -11.01
N MET A 89 0.03 -12.34 -12.06
CA MET A 89 -0.48 -10.97 -12.20
C MET A 89 -1.66 -10.95 -13.17
N ARG A 90 -2.79 -10.38 -12.73
CA ARG A 90 -4.03 -10.29 -13.54
C ARG A 90 -4.52 -8.87 -13.62
N ALA A 91 -5.10 -8.53 -14.78
CA ALA A 91 -6.02 -7.41 -14.89
C ALA A 91 -7.44 -7.94 -15.09
N LEU A 92 -8.37 -7.35 -14.34
CA LEU A 92 -9.80 -7.62 -14.46
C LEU A 92 -10.53 -6.33 -14.83
N ASP A 93 -11.62 -6.44 -15.56
CA ASP A 93 -12.57 -5.34 -15.73
C ASP A 93 -13.21 -5.02 -14.36
N ALA A 94 -13.12 -3.79 -13.93
CA ALA A 94 -13.58 -3.38 -12.60
C ALA A 94 -15.09 -3.48 -12.40
N GLY A 95 -15.88 -3.37 -13.48
CA GLY A 95 -17.34 -3.46 -13.42
C GLY A 95 -17.86 -4.89 -13.38
N THR A 96 -17.19 -5.82 -14.08
CA THR A 96 -17.69 -7.18 -14.32
C THR A 96 -16.87 -8.28 -13.66
N GLY A 97 -15.63 -8.00 -13.23
CA GLY A 97 -14.70 -9.01 -12.71
C GLY A 97 -14.12 -9.94 -13.79
N LYS A 98 -14.40 -9.69 -15.09
CA LYS A 98 -13.88 -10.51 -16.19
C LYS A 98 -12.37 -10.29 -16.32
N VAL A 99 -11.61 -11.39 -16.43
CA VAL A 99 -10.17 -11.32 -16.69
C VAL A 99 -9.93 -10.75 -18.07
N LEU A 100 -9.13 -9.68 -18.15
CA LEU A 100 -8.70 -9.02 -19.38
C LEU A 100 -7.39 -9.61 -19.89
N TRP A 101 -6.46 -9.87 -18.99
CA TRP A 101 -5.21 -10.59 -19.23
C TRP A 101 -4.67 -11.20 -17.94
N GLU A 102 -3.83 -12.21 -18.11
CA GLU A 102 -3.14 -12.91 -17.05
C GLU A 102 -1.72 -13.23 -17.50
N THR A 103 -0.76 -13.06 -16.58
CA THR A 103 0.65 -13.43 -16.80
C THR A 103 1.18 -14.07 -15.52
N SER A 104 1.85 -15.20 -15.68
CA SER A 104 2.42 -15.96 -14.56
C SER A 104 3.89 -16.26 -14.79
N TYR A 105 4.62 -16.49 -13.71
CA TYR A 105 5.99 -16.96 -13.70
C TYR A 105 6.26 -17.88 -12.51
N ALA A 106 7.17 -18.82 -12.69
CA ALA A 106 7.55 -19.74 -11.61
C ALA A 106 8.25 -18.97 -10.47
N ALA A 107 7.81 -19.20 -9.25
CA ALA A 107 8.29 -18.52 -8.05
C ALA A 107 8.40 -19.54 -6.89
N LYS A 108 9.32 -20.49 -7.03
CA LYS A 108 9.57 -21.48 -5.98
C LYS A 108 10.15 -20.83 -4.74
N PHE A 109 9.67 -21.25 -3.57
CA PHE A 109 10.24 -20.89 -2.28
C PHE A 109 9.86 -21.96 -1.24
N THR A 110 10.55 -21.96 -0.10
CA THR A 110 10.23 -22.84 1.02
C THR A 110 9.43 -22.07 2.06
N MET A 111 8.20 -22.51 2.33
CA MET A 111 7.32 -21.86 3.30
C MET A 111 7.92 -21.91 4.70
N SER A 112 8.05 -20.75 5.33
CA SER A 112 8.37 -20.66 6.76
C SER A 112 7.18 -21.17 7.59
N PRO A 113 7.39 -22.14 8.52
CA PRO A 113 6.32 -22.64 9.39
C PRO A 113 5.60 -21.52 10.18
N ALA A 114 6.31 -20.47 10.55
CA ALA A 114 5.76 -19.33 11.28
C ALA A 114 4.74 -18.52 10.48
N THR A 115 4.78 -18.59 9.15
CA THR A 115 3.86 -17.87 8.25
C THR A 115 2.85 -18.78 7.56
N ALA A 116 2.86 -20.08 7.84
CA ALA A 116 2.00 -21.06 7.16
C ALA A 116 0.50 -20.69 7.21
N ARG A 117 0.03 -20.11 8.32
CA ARG A 117 -1.36 -19.65 8.47
C ARG A 117 -1.76 -18.54 7.48
N HIS A 118 -0.80 -17.81 6.92
CA HIS A 118 -1.05 -16.75 5.95
C HIS A 118 -1.02 -17.28 4.50
N GLY A 119 -0.70 -18.54 4.31
CA GLY A 119 -0.64 -19.17 2.99
C GLY A 119 0.56 -18.70 2.14
N PRO A 120 0.74 -19.32 0.97
CA PRO A 120 1.93 -19.14 0.12
C PRO A 120 1.86 -17.93 -0.83
N GLY A 121 0.77 -17.19 -0.85
CA GLY A 121 0.59 -16.11 -1.83
C GLY A 121 1.23 -14.78 -1.43
N PRO A 122 1.45 -13.90 -2.41
CA PRO A 122 2.07 -12.60 -2.22
C PRO A 122 1.35 -11.73 -1.18
N LYS A 123 2.15 -10.99 -0.41
CA LYS A 123 1.69 -9.97 0.56
C LYS A 123 1.98 -8.56 0.05
N SER A 124 2.95 -8.42 -0.84
CA SER A 124 3.35 -7.16 -1.47
C SER A 124 2.28 -6.70 -2.46
N THR A 125 1.77 -5.49 -2.25
CA THR A 125 0.81 -4.85 -3.16
C THR A 125 1.51 -4.38 -4.42
N PRO A 126 0.98 -4.63 -5.62
CA PRO A 126 1.48 -4.05 -6.86
C PRO A 126 1.47 -2.53 -6.81
N THR A 127 2.38 -1.90 -7.54
CA THR A 127 2.37 -0.45 -7.75
C THR A 127 2.23 -0.14 -9.22
N PHE A 128 1.22 0.65 -9.56
CA PHE A 128 1.02 1.18 -10.90
C PHE A 128 1.69 2.56 -11.03
N ALA A 129 2.53 2.73 -12.05
CA ALA A 129 3.07 4.02 -12.42
C ALA A 129 3.39 4.06 -13.92
N ASN A 130 3.02 5.14 -14.59
CA ASN A 130 3.36 5.40 -16.00
C ASN A 130 3.08 4.21 -16.96
N GLY A 131 1.90 3.59 -16.81
CA GLY A 131 1.48 2.46 -17.65
C GLY A 131 2.15 1.12 -17.32
N ARG A 132 2.86 1.03 -16.21
CA ARG A 132 3.53 -0.18 -15.74
C ARG A 132 3.04 -0.61 -14.37
N LEU A 133 3.19 -1.92 -14.10
CA LEU A 133 2.96 -2.53 -12.80
C LEU A 133 4.27 -3.07 -12.27
N PHE A 134 4.57 -2.78 -11.02
CA PHE A 134 5.76 -3.28 -10.33
C PHE A 134 5.36 -4.16 -9.15
N THR A 135 5.94 -5.36 -9.07
CA THR A 135 5.65 -6.35 -8.03
C THR A 135 6.92 -6.82 -7.34
N LEU A 136 6.78 -7.22 -6.09
CA LEU A 136 7.78 -7.95 -5.33
C LEU A 136 7.17 -9.30 -4.92
N GLY A 137 7.66 -10.39 -5.47
CA GLY A 137 7.21 -11.74 -5.19
C GLY A 137 7.64 -12.26 -3.82
N MET A 138 7.06 -13.39 -3.39
CA MET A 138 7.32 -14.01 -2.08
C MET A 138 8.80 -14.36 -1.85
N SER A 139 9.48 -14.79 -2.89
CA SER A 139 10.92 -15.11 -2.89
C SER A 139 11.82 -13.91 -3.16
N GLY A 140 11.27 -12.71 -3.36
CA GLY A 140 12.04 -11.51 -3.66
C GLY A 140 12.26 -11.25 -5.16
N ILE A 141 11.57 -11.95 -6.05
CA ILE A 141 11.55 -11.64 -7.49
C ILE A 141 10.90 -10.28 -7.69
N VAL A 142 11.59 -9.37 -8.38
CA VAL A 142 11.03 -8.06 -8.75
C VAL A 142 10.66 -8.08 -10.22
N THR A 143 9.40 -7.78 -10.54
CA THR A 143 8.92 -7.81 -11.92
C THR A 143 8.22 -6.52 -12.31
N ALA A 144 8.50 -6.04 -13.52
CA ALA A 144 7.73 -4.98 -14.17
C ALA A 144 6.92 -5.56 -15.33
N PHE A 145 5.63 -5.19 -15.37
CA PHE A 145 4.72 -5.55 -16.46
C PHE A 145 4.20 -4.30 -17.16
N ASP A 146 3.90 -4.42 -18.43
CA ASP A 146 3.04 -3.47 -19.14
C ASP A 146 1.59 -3.61 -18.63
N ALA A 147 1.02 -2.56 -18.08
CA ALA A 147 -0.28 -2.63 -17.45
C ALA A 147 -1.45 -2.84 -18.41
N ALA A 148 -1.28 -2.49 -19.70
CA ALA A 148 -2.32 -2.65 -20.70
C ALA A 148 -2.45 -4.10 -21.17
N THR A 149 -1.30 -4.80 -21.30
CA THR A 149 -1.20 -6.11 -21.96
C THR A 149 -0.79 -7.25 -21.05
N GLY A 150 -0.24 -6.95 -19.86
CA GLY A 150 0.36 -7.94 -18.96
C GLY A 150 1.74 -8.44 -19.39
N LYS A 151 2.28 -7.96 -20.50
CA LYS A 151 3.61 -8.39 -20.97
C LYS A 151 4.67 -8.03 -19.93
N GLN A 152 5.52 -9.00 -19.56
CA GLN A 152 6.70 -8.74 -18.74
C GLN A 152 7.66 -7.81 -19.49
N VAL A 153 8.04 -6.69 -18.85
CA VAL A 153 8.99 -5.71 -19.40
C VAL A 153 10.40 -6.07 -18.96
N TRP A 154 10.58 -6.28 -17.67
CA TRP A 154 11.82 -6.77 -17.08
C TRP A 154 11.54 -7.55 -15.79
N GLN A 155 12.50 -8.37 -15.39
CA GLN A 155 12.44 -9.12 -14.14
C GLN A 155 13.84 -9.24 -13.53
N LYS A 156 13.91 -9.10 -12.20
CA LYS A 156 15.11 -9.43 -11.42
C LYS A 156 14.86 -10.75 -10.69
N PRO A 157 15.81 -11.68 -10.71
CA PRO A 157 15.68 -12.98 -10.05
C PRO A 157 15.55 -12.81 -8.53
N ALA A 158 15.07 -13.85 -7.87
CA ALA A 158 15.11 -13.95 -6.43
C ALA A 158 16.56 -13.81 -5.92
N PRO A 159 16.79 -13.07 -4.84
CA PRO A 159 18.08 -13.02 -4.20
C PRO A 159 18.44 -14.39 -3.59
N PRO A 160 19.73 -14.68 -3.36
CA PRO A 160 20.15 -15.97 -2.80
C PRO A 160 19.69 -16.21 -1.37
N VAL A 161 19.35 -15.14 -0.66
CA VAL A 161 18.80 -15.18 0.71
C VAL A 161 17.54 -14.32 0.75
N GLU A 162 16.49 -14.86 1.34
CA GLU A 162 15.21 -14.18 1.53
C GLU A 162 14.94 -13.90 3.02
N PRO A 163 14.04 -12.95 3.36
CA PRO A 163 13.65 -12.70 4.75
C PRO A 163 12.99 -13.93 5.38
N HIS A 164 13.12 -14.11 6.70
CA HIS A 164 12.55 -15.26 7.44
C HIS A 164 11.06 -15.50 7.21
N PHE A 165 10.29 -14.45 6.99
CA PHE A 165 8.85 -14.52 6.80
C PHE A 165 8.45 -14.14 5.37
N HIS A 166 9.40 -14.27 4.43
CA HIS A 166 9.28 -13.87 3.03
C HIS A 166 9.06 -12.36 2.88
N THR A 167 8.85 -11.91 1.66
CA THR A 167 8.67 -10.48 1.39
C THR A 167 7.26 -10.01 1.72
N ALA A 168 7.12 -8.74 2.09
CA ALA A 168 5.84 -8.09 2.30
C ALA A 168 5.82 -6.59 1.90
N GLN A 169 6.99 -6.00 1.68
CA GLN A 169 7.08 -4.61 1.24
C GLN A 169 6.49 -4.42 -0.15
N SER A 170 5.83 -3.29 -0.37
CA SER A 170 5.30 -2.90 -1.66
C SER A 170 6.20 -1.86 -2.32
N ALA A 171 6.41 -1.98 -3.63
CA ALA A 171 7.28 -1.10 -4.38
C ALA A 171 6.87 0.38 -4.20
N LEU A 172 7.85 1.24 -4.00
CA LEU A 172 7.71 2.68 -4.04
C LEU A 172 8.23 3.18 -5.39
N VAL A 173 7.43 3.97 -6.10
CA VAL A 173 7.84 4.54 -7.38
C VAL A 173 7.94 6.05 -7.25
N ASP A 174 9.12 6.59 -7.55
CA ASP A 174 9.37 8.03 -7.56
C ASP A 174 10.31 8.43 -8.71
N ARG A 175 9.92 9.43 -9.49
CA ARG A 175 10.74 10.06 -10.55
C ARG A 175 11.46 9.06 -11.46
N GLY A 176 10.76 8.00 -11.87
CA GLY A 176 11.32 6.96 -12.74
C GLY A 176 12.15 5.90 -12.04
N LEU A 177 12.21 5.90 -10.72
CA LEU A 177 12.85 4.89 -9.89
C LEU A 177 11.80 3.98 -9.26
N VAL A 178 12.08 2.68 -9.20
CA VAL A 178 11.35 1.68 -8.41
C VAL A 178 12.22 1.32 -7.22
N ILE A 179 11.77 1.65 -6.03
CA ILE A 179 12.56 1.53 -4.81
C ILE A 179 11.99 0.40 -3.94
N LEU A 180 12.82 -0.57 -3.62
CA LEU A 180 12.50 -1.75 -2.82
C LEU A 180 13.70 -2.16 -1.97
N HIS A 181 13.45 -2.68 -0.78
CA HIS A 181 14.48 -3.34 0.00
C HIS A 181 14.49 -4.83 -0.38
N VAL A 182 15.50 -5.26 -1.10
CA VAL A 182 15.65 -6.62 -1.64
C VAL A 182 16.76 -7.38 -0.93
N GLY A 183 16.66 -8.70 -0.88
CA GLY A 183 17.61 -9.57 -0.19
C GLY A 183 17.00 -10.22 1.03
N GLY A 184 17.87 -10.80 1.87
CA GLY A 184 17.50 -11.45 3.12
C GLY A 184 18.07 -10.75 4.36
N HIS A 185 17.80 -11.31 5.52
CA HIS A 185 18.33 -10.79 6.79
C HIS A 185 19.87 -10.73 6.72
N SER A 186 20.43 -9.61 7.12
CA SER A 186 21.87 -9.31 7.10
C SER A 186 22.54 -9.33 5.71
N GLN A 187 21.78 -9.53 4.66
CA GLN A 187 22.27 -9.63 3.27
C GLN A 187 21.28 -8.97 2.29
N GLY A 188 20.98 -7.70 2.51
CA GLY A 188 20.03 -6.99 1.68
C GLY A 188 20.46 -5.55 1.40
N ALA A 189 19.73 -4.93 0.47
CA ALA A 189 19.94 -3.54 0.13
C ALA A 189 18.61 -2.84 -0.19
N LEU A 190 18.46 -1.61 0.29
CA LEU A 190 17.44 -0.72 -0.24
C LEU A 190 17.91 -0.26 -1.61
N THR A 191 17.25 -0.75 -2.65
CA THR A 191 17.70 -0.62 -4.04
C THR A 191 16.70 0.19 -4.86
N ALA A 192 17.18 1.13 -5.64
CA ALA A 192 16.42 1.81 -6.66
C ALA A 192 16.78 1.26 -8.05
N PHE A 193 15.77 0.78 -8.73
CA PHE A 193 15.85 0.33 -10.11
C PHE A 193 15.30 1.39 -11.05
N ASP A 194 15.89 1.52 -12.22
CA ASP A 194 15.27 2.27 -13.32
C ASP A 194 13.93 1.64 -13.69
N ALA A 195 12.86 2.38 -13.64
CA ALA A 195 11.52 1.87 -13.91
C ALA A 195 11.37 1.35 -15.35
N ALA A 196 12.16 1.85 -16.30
CA ALA A 196 12.10 1.45 -17.70
C ALA A 196 12.87 0.18 -17.99
N THR A 197 14.06 0.00 -17.40
CA THR A 197 15.01 -1.07 -17.76
C THR A 197 15.25 -2.09 -16.64
N GLY A 198 14.95 -1.72 -15.40
CA GLY A 198 15.27 -2.50 -14.22
C GLY A 198 16.75 -2.39 -13.78
N ASP A 199 17.55 -1.52 -14.41
CA ASP A 199 18.94 -1.34 -14.02
C ASP A 199 19.04 -0.68 -12.65
N VAL A 200 19.99 -1.11 -11.83
CA VAL A 200 20.24 -0.52 -10.53
C VAL A 200 20.82 0.90 -10.71
N LYS A 201 20.16 1.90 -10.13
CA LYS A 201 20.63 3.27 -10.11
C LYS A 201 21.41 3.59 -8.86
N TRP A 202 20.93 3.11 -7.71
CA TRP A 202 21.63 3.19 -6.44
C TRP A 202 21.21 2.04 -5.52
N ALA A 203 22.04 1.72 -4.53
CA ALA A 203 21.75 0.76 -3.49
C ALA A 203 22.40 1.20 -2.17
N TRP A 204 21.60 1.17 -1.11
CA TRP A 204 22.09 1.33 0.27
C TRP A 204 22.18 -0.06 0.92
N ASN A 205 23.42 -0.50 1.21
CA ASN A 205 23.75 -1.84 1.72
C ASN A 205 23.96 -1.84 3.25
N GLY A 206 23.31 -0.94 3.97
CA GLY A 206 23.59 -0.75 5.41
C GLY A 206 22.90 -1.73 6.33
N ASP A 207 21.89 -2.49 5.84
CA ASP A 207 21.08 -3.41 6.64
C ASP A 207 20.20 -4.29 5.74
N GLY A 208 19.66 -5.41 6.28
CA GLY A 208 18.71 -6.27 5.59
C GLY A 208 17.30 -5.69 5.51
N PRO A 209 16.40 -6.29 4.71
CA PRO A 209 15.01 -5.84 4.59
C PRO A 209 14.19 -6.13 5.84
N ALA A 210 13.18 -5.29 6.08
CA ALA A 210 12.06 -5.54 6.97
C ALA A 210 10.78 -5.82 6.16
N TYR A 211 9.60 -5.66 6.76
CA TYR A 211 8.31 -6.02 6.16
C TYR A 211 7.43 -4.80 5.89
N GLY A 212 7.66 -3.68 6.58
CA GLY A 212 6.96 -2.41 6.36
C GLY A 212 7.36 -1.76 5.04
N SER A 213 6.39 -1.22 4.32
CA SER A 213 6.63 -0.55 3.04
C SER A 213 7.23 0.84 3.24
N ALA A 214 8.10 1.25 2.33
CA ALA A 214 8.70 2.58 2.32
C ALA A 214 7.67 3.66 2.01
N ILE A 215 7.93 4.88 2.50
CA ILE A 215 7.21 6.11 2.15
C ILE A 215 8.19 7.19 1.67
N LEU A 216 7.65 8.24 1.08
CA LEU A 216 8.39 9.46 0.75
C LEU A 216 7.97 10.60 1.67
N ALA A 217 8.94 11.39 2.08
CA ALA A 217 8.70 12.67 2.73
C ALA A 217 9.75 13.71 2.30
N ASP A 218 9.35 14.97 2.33
CA ASP A 218 10.24 16.09 2.07
C ASP A 218 10.53 16.78 3.41
N PHE A 219 11.76 16.66 3.89
CA PHE A 219 12.25 17.36 5.08
C PHE A 219 13.33 18.35 4.70
N GLY A 220 13.20 19.60 5.14
CA GLY A 220 14.19 20.64 4.87
C GLY A 220 14.58 20.78 3.39
N GLY A 221 13.64 20.56 2.46
CA GLY A 221 13.89 20.62 1.02
C GLY A 221 14.56 19.37 0.43
N THR A 222 14.82 18.35 1.22
CA THR A 222 15.40 17.07 0.76
C THR A 222 14.32 15.97 0.75
N ARG A 223 14.12 15.37 -0.41
CA ARG A 223 13.19 14.25 -0.60
C ARG A 223 13.83 12.97 -0.10
N GLN A 224 13.20 12.34 0.87
CA GLN A 224 13.73 11.17 1.56
C GLN A 224 12.83 9.96 1.42
N VAL A 225 13.44 8.80 1.22
CA VAL A 225 12.78 7.50 1.40
C VAL A 225 12.92 7.11 2.86
N ILE A 226 11.79 6.93 3.53
CA ILE A 226 11.72 6.51 4.93
C ILE A 226 11.23 5.08 4.97
N VAL A 227 11.99 4.19 5.59
CA VAL A 227 11.67 2.78 5.63
C VAL A 227 12.27 2.10 6.86
N PHE A 228 11.60 1.07 7.34
CA PHE A 228 12.24 0.12 8.23
C PHE A 228 13.17 -0.80 7.45
N SER A 229 14.38 -0.94 7.92
CA SER A 229 15.26 -2.08 7.67
C SER A 229 15.11 -3.11 8.78
N GLN A 230 15.88 -4.17 8.71
CA GLN A 230 15.88 -5.26 9.71
C GLN A 230 16.03 -4.72 11.12
N ASP A 231 17.03 -3.88 11.37
CA ASP A 231 17.42 -3.43 12.71
C ASP A 231 17.28 -1.92 12.92
N ASN A 232 16.81 -1.18 11.92
CA ASN A 232 16.74 0.27 11.99
C ASN A 232 15.49 0.85 11.32
N LEU A 233 15.11 2.05 11.73
CA LEU A 233 14.35 3.00 10.93
C LEU A 233 15.35 3.91 10.23
N VAL A 234 15.28 4.05 8.92
CA VAL A 234 16.23 4.83 8.13
C VAL A 234 15.54 5.86 7.24
N GLY A 235 16.21 6.99 7.05
CA GLY A 235 15.95 7.96 6.00
C GLY A 235 17.11 8.03 5.04
N VAL A 236 16.86 7.80 3.76
CA VAL A 236 17.87 7.92 2.70
C VAL A 236 17.44 8.96 1.67
N ASP A 237 18.39 9.61 1.03
CA ASP A 237 18.14 10.53 -0.08
C ASP A 237 17.52 9.75 -1.24
N ALA A 238 16.34 10.16 -1.69
CA ALA A 238 15.58 9.44 -2.71
C ALA A 238 16.28 9.46 -4.08
N ALA A 239 17.16 10.42 -4.35
CA ALA A 239 17.81 10.56 -5.64
C ALA A 239 19.06 9.66 -5.79
N ASN A 240 19.77 9.39 -4.69
CA ASN A 240 21.08 8.74 -4.76
C ASN A 240 21.31 7.63 -3.73
N GLY A 241 20.34 7.39 -2.81
CA GLY A 241 20.43 6.35 -1.80
C GLY A 241 21.39 6.63 -0.64
N GLN A 242 21.91 7.86 -0.52
CA GLN A 242 22.74 8.24 0.61
C GLN A 242 21.96 8.14 1.91
N LEU A 243 22.53 7.43 2.90
CA LEU A 243 21.97 7.43 4.25
C LEU A 243 22.06 8.83 4.84
N LEU A 244 20.92 9.38 5.25
CA LEU A 244 20.82 10.68 5.88
C LEU A 244 20.79 10.55 7.40
N TRP A 245 19.94 9.67 7.90
CA TRP A 245 19.82 9.38 9.32
C TRP A 245 19.35 7.94 9.54
N ARG A 246 19.62 7.41 10.74
CA ARG A 246 19.10 6.11 11.18
C ARG A 246 18.83 6.12 12.69
N VAL A 247 17.84 5.33 13.09
CA VAL A 247 17.52 5.07 14.49
C VAL A 247 17.45 3.55 14.68
N PRO A 248 18.17 2.97 15.65
CA PRO A 248 18.05 1.56 15.98
C PRO A 248 16.60 1.22 16.36
N PHE A 249 16.00 0.29 15.66
CA PHE A 249 14.63 -0.12 15.89
C PHE A 249 14.41 -1.57 15.43
N THR A 250 14.22 -2.47 16.38
CA THR A 250 13.97 -3.88 16.09
C THR A 250 12.76 -4.36 16.89
N ALA A 251 11.65 -4.64 16.21
CA ALA A 251 10.46 -5.23 16.81
C ALA A 251 10.71 -6.72 17.15
N ARG A 252 9.85 -7.29 17.97
CA ARG A 252 9.94 -8.71 18.34
C ARG A 252 10.02 -9.58 17.07
N SER A 253 10.88 -10.60 17.10
CA SER A 253 11.12 -11.52 15.99
C SER A 253 11.57 -10.84 14.70
N ILE A 254 12.20 -9.66 14.79
CA ILE A 254 12.67 -8.88 13.63
C ILE A 254 11.52 -8.56 12.66
N THR A 255 10.33 -8.28 13.21
CA THR A 255 9.12 -8.00 12.40
C THR A 255 8.77 -6.51 12.35
N ASN A 256 9.69 -5.67 11.88
CA ASN A 256 9.38 -4.26 11.57
C ASN A 256 8.41 -4.22 10.37
N SER A 257 7.09 -4.19 10.62
CA SER A 257 6.05 -4.41 9.61
C SER A 257 5.13 -3.22 9.37
N ILE A 258 5.21 -2.19 10.20
CA ILE A 258 4.42 -0.97 10.03
C ILE A 258 5.03 -0.09 8.94
N THR A 259 4.21 0.45 8.08
CA THR A 259 4.58 1.57 7.21
C THR A 259 4.71 2.83 8.08
N PRO A 260 5.84 3.54 8.07
CA PRO A 260 6.00 4.77 8.85
C PRO A 260 4.93 5.80 8.49
N LEU A 261 4.52 6.64 9.46
CA LEU A 261 3.57 7.72 9.27
C LEU A 261 4.28 9.06 9.47
N VAL A 262 4.06 10.03 8.60
CA VAL A 262 4.64 11.38 8.74
C VAL A 262 3.61 12.35 9.27
N TYR A 263 4.01 13.12 10.28
CA TYR A 263 3.26 14.26 10.81
C TYR A 263 4.19 15.48 10.94
N GLY A 264 4.02 16.46 10.05
CA GLY A 264 4.92 17.61 9.98
C GLY A 264 6.39 17.20 9.76
N GLN A 265 7.24 17.52 10.73
CA GLN A 265 8.66 17.15 10.72
C GLN A 265 8.94 15.88 11.55
N THR A 266 7.91 15.11 11.91
CA THR A 266 8.07 13.88 12.70
C THR A 266 7.69 12.64 11.91
N VAL A 267 8.37 11.54 12.23
CA VAL A 267 8.07 10.20 11.74
C VAL A 267 7.55 9.37 12.90
N ILE A 268 6.29 8.93 12.82
CA ILE A 268 5.62 8.12 13.85
C ILE A 268 5.72 6.66 13.46
N VAL A 269 6.17 5.83 14.37
CA VAL A 269 6.42 4.40 14.19
C VAL A 269 6.01 3.60 15.42
N SER A 270 5.91 2.29 15.26
CA SER A 270 5.74 1.31 16.31
C SER A 270 6.09 -0.07 15.78
N GLY A 271 6.06 -1.08 16.63
CA GLY A 271 6.26 -2.48 16.27
C GLY A 271 5.79 -3.40 17.39
N GLN A 272 5.75 -4.69 17.11
CA GLN A 272 5.41 -5.66 18.14
C GLN A 272 6.44 -5.62 19.28
N GLY A 273 5.99 -5.31 20.50
CA GLY A 273 6.85 -5.13 21.66
C GLY A 273 7.62 -3.80 21.66
N LYS A 274 7.23 -2.84 20.82
CA LYS A 274 7.77 -1.48 20.76
C LYS A 274 6.66 -0.47 20.96
N PRO A 275 6.89 0.58 21.73
CA PRO A 275 5.92 1.65 21.96
C PRO A 275 5.53 2.37 20.68
N LEU A 276 4.45 3.14 20.73
CA LEU A 276 4.16 4.16 19.75
C LEU A 276 5.13 5.32 19.95
N THR A 277 5.96 5.60 18.96
CA THR A 277 7.11 6.52 19.09
C THR A 277 7.15 7.49 17.92
N ALA A 278 7.53 8.73 18.15
CA ALA A 278 7.81 9.72 17.12
C ALA A 278 9.25 10.23 17.21
N TYR A 279 9.87 10.37 16.04
CA TYR A 279 11.20 10.97 15.87
C TYR A 279 11.08 12.26 15.08
N SER A 280 11.64 13.34 15.62
CA SER A 280 11.77 14.62 14.94
C SER A 280 12.95 14.59 13.99
N ILE A 281 12.70 14.86 12.70
CA ILE A 281 13.73 14.87 11.66
C ILE A 281 14.14 16.30 11.40
N SER A 282 15.44 16.58 11.54
CA SER A 282 15.99 17.92 11.32
C SER A 282 17.37 17.87 10.70
N LYS A 283 17.78 18.99 10.09
CA LYS A 283 19.12 19.17 9.55
C LYS A 283 19.80 20.30 10.31
N LYS A 284 20.90 19.98 10.99
CA LYS A 284 21.73 20.94 11.74
C LYS A 284 23.19 20.88 11.23
N ASN A 285 23.77 22.00 10.86
CA ASN A 285 25.16 22.07 10.35
C ASN A 285 25.42 21.03 9.23
N ASP A 286 24.51 20.93 8.25
CA ASP A 286 24.52 19.97 7.15
C ASP A 286 24.42 18.48 7.53
N GLN A 287 24.24 18.16 8.79
CA GLN A 287 24.00 16.80 9.28
C GLN A 287 22.53 16.59 9.60
N TRP A 288 21.98 15.47 9.12
CA TRP A 288 20.64 15.03 9.45
C TRP A 288 20.61 14.32 10.79
N THR A 289 19.59 14.60 11.58
CA THR A 289 19.33 13.94 12.87
C THR A 289 17.90 13.45 12.93
N ALA A 290 17.69 12.35 13.68
CA ALA A 290 16.39 11.83 14.09
C ALA A 290 16.41 11.76 15.61
N GLU A 291 15.75 12.70 16.27
CA GLU A 291 15.73 12.83 17.73
C GLU A 291 14.37 12.37 18.25
N LEU A 292 14.32 11.64 19.38
CA LEU A 292 13.08 11.25 20.04
C LEU A 292 12.26 12.50 20.37
N ALA A 293 11.06 12.59 19.78
CA ALA A 293 10.09 13.65 20.05
C ALA A 293 9.17 13.29 21.21
N TRP A 294 8.61 12.08 21.16
CA TRP A 294 7.77 11.52 22.20
C TRP A 294 7.67 9.98 22.07
N GLU A 295 7.27 9.35 23.14
CA GLU A 295 7.01 7.91 23.24
C GLU A 295 5.79 7.64 24.10
N ASN A 296 4.94 6.68 23.71
CA ASN A 296 3.80 6.19 24.49
C ASN A 296 3.87 4.66 24.62
N ASP A 297 4.26 4.18 25.79
CA ASP A 297 4.42 2.76 26.11
C ASP A 297 3.09 2.00 26.28
N GLN A 298 1.97 2.73 26.41
CA GLN A 298 0.63 2.17 26.53
C GLN A 298 0.03 1.78 25.17
N LEU A 299 0.67 2.15 24.07
CA LEU A 299 0.22 1.92 22.72
C LEU A 299 1.29 1.21 21.89
N GLN A 300 0.86 0.23 21.12
CA GLN A 300 1.70 -0.50 20.19
C GLN A 300 0.94 -0.70 18.88
N MET A 301 1.66 -0.89 17.79
CA MET A 301 1.13 -1.40 16.52
C MET A 301 1.94 -2.62 16.11
N SER A 302 1.32 -3.55 15.37
CA SER A 302 2.03 -4.73 14.86
C SER A 302 1.87 -4.83 13.35
N PHE A 303 0.69 -5.22 12.87
CA PHE A 303 0.41 -5.36 11.43
C PHE A 303 -0.65 -4.36 10.93
N SER A 304 -1.44 -3.78 11.84
CA SER A 304 -2.45 -2.78 11.52
C SER A 304 -1.79 -1.41 11.34
N ASN A 305 -1.71 -0.96 10.09
CA ASN A 305 -1.10 0.33 9.77
C ASN A 305 -2.00 1.50 10.20
N PRO A 306 -1.43 2.57 10.77
CA PRO A 306 -2.19 3.72 11.25
C PRO A 306 -2.69 4.59 10.10
N VAL A 307 -3.74 5.37 10.38
CA VAL A 307 -4.13 6.53 9.57
C VAL A 307 -4.04 7.79 10.41
N LEU A 308 -3.69 8.91 9.76
CA LEU A 308 -3.69 10.23 10.38
C LEU A 308 -4.99 10.94 10.03
N VAL A 309 -5.73 11.37 11.05
CA VAL A 309 -6.94 12.18 10.90
C VAL A 309 -6.71 13.49 11.61
N ARG A 310 -6.53 14.58 10.86
CA ARG A 310 -6.10 15.88 11.41
C ARG A 310 -4.81 15.71 12.23
N ASP A 311 -4.87 15.95 13.53
CA ASP A 311 -3.75 15.85 14.46
C ASP A 311 -3.80 14.57 15.33
N ALA A 312 -4.55 13.55 14.90
CA ALA A 312 -4.71 12.32 15.65
C ALA A 312 -4.40 11.07 14.81
N VAL A 313 -3.72 10.11 15.42
CA VAL A 313 -3.40 8.79 14.88
C VAL A 313 -4.47 7.81 15.30
N PHE A 314 -5.07 7.10 14.33
CA PHE A 314 -5.97 5.97 14.59
C PHE A 314 -5.35 4.67 14.14
N SER A 315 -5.40 3.64 14.97
CA SER A 315 -4.94 2.29 14.64
C SER A 315 -5.55 1.23 15.57
N LEU A 316 -5.13 -0.03 15.36
CA LEU A 316 -5.39 -1.16 16.24
C LEU A 316 -4.09 -1.55 16.96
N SER A 317 -4.12 -1.55 18.28
CA SER A 317 -3.07 -2.10 19.12
C SER A 317 -3.26 -3.61 19.28
N PRO A 318 -2.20 -4.44 19.23
CA PRO A 318 -2.28 -5.87 19.52
C PRO A 318 -2.46 -6.17 21.01
N LEU A 319 -2.30 -5.18 21.87
CA LEU A 319 -2.49 -5.33 23.31
C LEU A 319 -3.94 -5.69 23.63
N ASN A 320 -4.14 -6.45 24.72
CA ASN A 320 -5.45 -6.88 25.20
C ASN A 320 -6.31 -7.61 24.13
N SER A 321 -5.66 -8.38 23.26
CA SER A 321 -6.29 -9.12 22.17
C SER A 321 -6.95 -8.20 21.12
N GLY A 322 -6.39 -7.02 20.91
CA GLY A 322 -6.83 -6.02 19.95
C GLY A 322 -7.67 -4.90 20.57
N GLN A 323 -7.15 -3.70 20.54
CA GLN A 323 -7.86 -2.48 20.94
C GLN A 323 -7.64 -1.38 19.90
N PHE A 324 -8.71 -0.82 19.38
CA PHE A 324 -8.61 0.43 18.62
C PHE A 324 -8.20 1.56 19.56
N PHE A 325 -7.42 2.50 19.03
CA PHE A 325 -7.01 3.67 19.80
C PHE A 325 -6.94 4.93 18.94
N TRP A 326 -7.11 6.05 19.60
CA TRP A 326 -6.72 7.36 19.12
C TRP A 326 -5.56 7.90 19.98
N ALA A 327 -4.56 8.44 19.32
CA ALA A 327 -3.43 9.13 19.97
C ALA A 327 -3.21 10.49 19.32
N ASP A 328 -2.86 11.50 20.12
CA ASP A 328 -2.46 12.80 19.62
C ASP A 328 -1.13 12.68 18.86
N ALA A 329 -1.09 13.13 17.61
CA ALA A 329 0.08 12.96 16.74
C ALA A 329 1.26 13.85 17.15
N LYS A 330 0.99 14.97 17.87
CA LYS A 330 2.01 15.92 18.30
C LYS A 330 2.69 15.50 19.61
N THR A 331 1.93 14.89 20.51
CA THR A 331 2.39 14.57 21.87
C THR A 331 2.47 13.10 22.20
N GLY A 332 1.85 12.24 21.38
CA GLY A 332 1.70 10.82 21.65
C GLY A 332 0.65 10.47 22.72
N ALA A 333 -0.03 11.46 23.30
CA ALA A 333 -1.01 11.22 24.34
C ALA A 333 -2.16 10.34 23.85
N THR A 334 -2.55 9.34 24.65
CA THR A 334 -3.73 8.52 24.36
C THR A 334 -5.00 9.37 24.51
N LEU A 335 -5.73 9.55 23.43
CA LEU A 335 -7.01 10.28 23.44
C LEU A 335 -8.19 9.37 23.76
N TRP A 336 -8.11 8.10 23.32
CA TRP A 336 -9.16 7.12 23.53
C TRP A 336 -8.65 5.69 23.24
N LYS A 337 -9.28 4.69 23.89
CA LYS A 337 -9.12 3.26 23.60
C LYS A 337 -10.50 2.58 23.61
N SER A 338 -10.70 1.65 22.69
CA SER A 338 -11.88 0.77 22.68
C SER A 338 -11.83 -0.23 23.84
N PRO A 339 -12.92 -0.95 24.14
CA PRO A 339 -12.85 -2.21 24.87
C PRO A 339 -11.86 -3.18 24.21
N PRO A 340 -11.34 -4.18 24.97
CA PRO A 340 -10.46 -5.22 24.44
C PRO A 340 -11.17 -6.18 23.46
N ARG A 341 -10.42 -7.03 22.75
CA ARG A 341 -10.90 -8.12 21.87
C ARG A 341 -11.70 -7.63 20.66
N GLN A 342 -11.22 -6.58 20.02
CA GLN A 342 -11.89 -6.03 18.84
C GLN A 342 -11.56 -6.81 17.55
N ALA A 343 -10.28 -7.15 17.34
CA ALA A 343 -9.79 -7.87 16.17
C ALA A 343 -8.36 -8.39 16.39
N GLY A 344 -7.96 -9.44 15.69
CA GLY A 344 -6.56 -9.86 15.63
C GLY A 344 -5.72 -8.96 14.73
N ASN A 345 -6.33 -8.42 13.66
CA ASN A 345 -5.77 -7.42 12.77
C ASN A 345 -6.89 -6.57 12.13
N ALA A 346 -6.56 -5.35 11.72
CA ALA A 346 -7.46 -4.48 10.99
C ALA A 346 -6.71 -3.67 9.95
N ALA A 347 -7.23 -3.66 8.72
CA ALA A 347 -6.78 -2.80 7.66
C ALA A 347 -7.64 -1.55 7.61
N ILE A 348 -7.01 -0.38 7.72
CA ILE A 348 -7.68 0.89 7.93
C ILE A 348 -7.42 1.81 6.75
N VAL A 349 -8.50 2.33 6.16
CA VAL A 349 -8.47 3.42 5.19
C VAL A 349 -9.45 4.50 5.62
N ARG A 350 -9.22 5.73 5.19
CA ARG A 350 -10.04 6.87 5.60
C ARG A 350 -10.39 7.82 4.46
N THR A 351 -11.49 8.53 4.64
CA THR A 351 -11.79 9.80 3.96
C THR A 351 -11.57 10.97 4.91
N ALA A 352 -12.01 12.17 4.54
CA ALA A 352 -12.05 13.30 5.47
C ALA A 352 -12.95 12.99 6.68
N ASP A 353 -14.11 12.33 6.46
CA ASP A 353 -15.19 12.20 7.44
C ASP A 353 -15.43 10.78 7.93
N TYR A 354 -14.85 9.75 7.26
CA TYR A 354 -15.10 8.35 7.57
C TYR A 354 -13.84 7.52 7.71
N LEU A 355 -13.90 6.54 8.61
CA LEU A 355 -13.01 5.41 8.71
C LEU A 355 -13.69 4.18 8.11
N PHE A 356 -12.96 3.44 7.30
CA PHE A 356 -13.32 2.10 6.82
C PHE A 356 -12.31 1.12 7.41
N VAL A 357 -12.79 0.25 8.27
CA VAL A 357 -11.97 -0.67 9.05
C VAL A 357 -12.35 -2.10 8.67
N LEU A 358 -11.53 -2.77 7.89
CA LEU A 358 -11.70 -4.17 7.52
C LEU A 358 -10.92 -5.03 8.51
N LYS A 359 -11.65 -5.78 9.34
CA LYS A 359 -11.07 -6.73 10.29
C LYS A 359 -10.65 -8.03 9.60
N ASP A 360 -9.77 -8.77 10.23
CA ASP A 360 -9.26 -10.05 9.72
C ASP A 360 -10.30 -11.19 9.63
N ASP A 361 -11.50 -10.99 10.18
CA ASP A 361 -12.65 -11.89 10.10
C ASP A 361 -13.62 -11.59 8.92
N GLY A 362 -13.24 -10.70 8.00
CA GLY A 362 -14.07 -10.33 6.84
C GLY A 362 -15.16 -9.30 7.13
N VAL A 363 -15.12 -8.65 8.29
CA VAL A 363 -16.08 -7.63 8.69
C VAL A 363 -15.54 -6.24 8.38
N LEU A 364 -16.25 -5.49 7.55
CA LEU A 364 -16.00 -4.07 7.24
C LEU A 364 -16.87 -3.19 8.13
N MET A 365 -16.25 -2.37 8.94
CA MET A 365 -16.90 -1.37 9.78
C MET A 365 -16.70 0.01 9.15
N VAL A 366 -17.76 0.81 9.11
CA VAL A 366 -17.72 2.22 8.69
C VAL A 366 -18.09 3.08 9.88
N ALA A 367 -17.23 4.03 10.22
CA ALA A 367 -17.44 4.95 11.35
C ALA A 367 -17.09 6.39 10.98
N ARG A 368 -17.55 7.36 11.77
CA ARG A 368 -17.06 8.75 11.64
C ARG A 368 -15.59 8.84 12.02
N SER A 369 -14.82 9.63 11.29
CA SER A 369 -13.39 9.89 11.57
C SER A 369 -13.23 10.99 12.64
N THR A 370 -13.86 10.79 13.82
CA THR A 370 -13.84 11.76 14.92
C THR A 370 -12.91 11.25 16.02
N PRO A 371 -11.79 11.94 16.32
CA PRO A 371 -10.94 11.57 17.44
C PRO A 371 -11.71 11.54 18.76
N GLY A 372 -11.40 10.53 19.60
CA GLY A 372 -12.05 10.36 20.91
C GLY A 372 -13.14 9.28 20.95
N GLY A 373 -13.40 8.60 19.81
CA GLY A 373 -14.35 7.49 19.77
C GLY A 373 -14.24 6.66 18.50
N PHE A 374 -14.90 5.52 18.49
CA PHE A 374 -15.09 4.69 17.31
C PHE A 374 -16.41 3.94 17.45
N GLU A 375 -17.46 4.54 16.95
CA GLU A 375 -18.81 3.95 16.91
C GLU A 375 -19.16 3.66 15.46
N PRO A 376 -19.29 2.38 15.07
CA PRO A 376 -19.68 2.04 13.72
C PRO A 376 -21.07 2.56 13.37
N LEU A 377 -21.18 3.30 12.27
CA LEU A 377 -22.45 3.65 11.64
C LEU A 377 -23.05 2.43 10.96
N GLN A 378 -22.18 1.60 10.39
CA GLN A 378 -22.54 0.37 9.69
C GLN A 378 -21.46 -0.69 9.86
N THR A 379 -21.91 -1.94 9.78
CA THR A 379 -21.04 -3.11 9.83
C THR A 379 -21.52 -4.13 8.78
N TYR A 380 -20.61 -4.54 7.90
CA TYR A 380 -20.90 -5.40 6.77
C TYR A 380 -20.02 -6.65 6.77
N THR A 381 -20.58 -7.82 6.51
CA THR A 381 -19.77 -9.00 6.18
C THR A 381 -19.46 -8.96 4.68
N VAL A 382 -18.18 -8.82 4.32
CA VAL A 382 -17.74 -8.60 2.93
C VAL A 382 -16.83 -9.71 2.39
N ALA A 383 -16.47 -10.67 3.23
CA ALA A 383 -15.65 -11.81 2.84
C ALA A 383 -16.04 -13.07 3.60
N ASP A 384 -15.79 -14.24 3.00
CA ASP A 384 -16.10 -15.55 3.57
C ASP A 384 -14.88 -16.22 4.21
N SER A 385 -13.70 -15.60 4.09
CA SER A 385 -12.46 -16.06 4.67
C SER A 385 -11.61 -14.86 5.13
N ALA A 386 -10.46 -15.14 5.77
CA ALA A 386 -9.62 -14.12 6.39
C ALA A 386 -9.20 -13.01 5.41
N THR A 387 -9.23 -11.77 5.89
CA THR A 387 -8.85 -10.55 5.17
C THR A 387 -7.69 -9.86 5.87
N TRP A 388 -6.60 -9.66 5.12
CA TRP A 388 -5.43 -8.92 5.60
C TRP A 388 -5.11 -7.72 4.71
N ALA A 389 -5.53 -7.79 3.45
CA ALA A 389 -5.41 -6.70 2.50
C ALA A 389 -6.35 -5.55 2.86
N PRO A 390 -5.92 -4.29 2.81
CA PRO A 390 -6.82 -3.15 2.90
C PRO A 390 -7.96 -3.22 1.88
N PRO A 391 -9.16 -2.78 2.25
CA PRO A 391 -10.22 -2.60 1.28
C PRO A 391 -9.85 -1.47 0.32
N VAL A 392 -10.18 -1.62 -0.95
CA VAL A 392 -10.00 -0.54 -1.93
C VAL A 392 -11.35 0.12 -2.19
N ILE A 393 -11.42 1.42 -1.92
CA ILE A 393 -12.64 2.19 -2.12
C ILE A 393 -12.42 3.16 -3.28
N SER A 394 -13.31 3.08 -4.27
CA SER A 394 -13.24 3.85 -5.52
C SER A 394 -14.64 4.37 -5.85
N GLY A 395 -14.93 5.60 -5.43
CA GLY A 395 -16.30 6.15 -5.48
C GLY A 395 -17.24 5.40 -4.55
N ASN A 396 -18.28 4.78 -5.09
CA ASN A 396 -19.21 3.92 -4.36
C ASN A 396 -18.86 2.42 -4.41
N ARG A 397 -17.71 2.06 -4.99
CA ARG A 397 -17.22 0.69 -5.16
C ARG A 397 -16.28 0.33 -4.04
N VAL A 398 -16.44 -0.88 -3.48
CA VAL A 398 -15.58 -1.44 -2.44
C VAL A 398 -15.05 -2.78 -2.93
N PHE A 399 -13.76 -2.86 -3.20
CA PHE A 399 -13.10 -4.09 -3.60
C PHE A 399 -12.45 -4.74 -2.38
N VAL A 400 -12.75 -6.00 -2.16
CA VAL A 400 -12.25 -6.77 -1.02
C VAL A 400 -11.58 -8.04 -1.51
N LYS A 401 -10.33 -8.25 -1.09
CA LYS A 401 -9.55 -9.47 -1.30
C LYS A 401 -9.51 -10.26 0.00
N ASP A 402 -10.04 -11.47 -0.02
CA ASP A 402 -9.83 -12.46 1.03
C ASP A 402 -8.67 -13.41 0.68
N ILE A 403 -8.59 -14.60 1.27
CA ILE A 403 -7.45 -15.51 1.06
C ILE A 403 -7.23 -15.87 -0.42
N SER A 404 -8.31 -16.06 -1.20
CA SER A 404 -8.24 -16.50 -2.61
C SER A 404 -9.18 -15.75 -3.56
N THR A 405 -10.20 -15.07 -3.04
CA THR A 405 -11.20 -14.42 -3.87
C THR A 405 -11.10 -12.90 -3.83
N LEU A 406 -11.49 -12.27 -4.93
CA LEU A 406 -11.66 -10.83 -5.06
C LEU A 406 -13.13 -10.54 -5.36
N ALA A 407 -13.73 -9.64 -4.59
CA ALA A 407 -15.12 -9.26 -4.75
C ALA A 407 -15.28 -7.73 -4.91
N LEU A 408 -16.25 -7.33 -5.71
CA LEU A 408 -16.76 -5.96 -5.78
C LEU A 408 -18.10 -5.87 -5.06
N TRP A 409 -18.16 -4.95 -4.13
CA TRP A 409 -19.37 -4.50 -3.44
C TRP A 409 -19.66 -3.04 -3.80
N THR A 410 -20.92 -2.63 -3.68
CA THR A 410 -21.31 -1.22 -3.85
C THR A 410 -22.10 -0.72 -2.66
N LEU A 411 -21.91 0.58 -2.37
CA LEU A 411 -22.56 1.33 -1.30
C LEU A 411 -23.98 1.82 -1.67
N ASN A 412 -24.55 1.31 -2.76
CA ASN A 412 -25.89 1.65 -3.26
C ASN A 412 -26.57 0.43 -3.91
#